data_2ccb17beeb0a94f62a6105d339abb4a0
#
_entry.id   2ccb17beeb0a94f62a6105d339abb4a0
#
_cell.length_a   1.000
_cell.length_b   1.000
_cell.length_c   1.000
_cell.angle_alpha   90.00
_cell.angle_beta   90.00
_cell.angle_gamma   90.00
#
_symmetry.space_group_name_H-M   'P 1'
#
loop_
_entity.id
_entity.type
_entity.pdbx_description
1 polymer ?
#
loop_
_entity_poly.entity_id
_entity_poly.type
_entity_poly.pdbx_seq_one_letter_code
_entity_poly.pdbx_strand_id
1 'polypeptide(L)'
;MKRLPRLLATAGLLAAALPGLATPSSASAAPTPAYLRQTPDWHRCSPDRPAAYECATLKVPLDYQRPEGRTLDLAISRMKSENPAQRRGVLLINPGGPGTSGLSRPIRTHAEMPKDVRDRYDLVGFDPRGVGRSSPIGCGDLSEAEVGVGGAYRPETFASDVSWARGIADKCRAKSGDVIPYITTRNTARDMDVMRAALGERKVSYLGYSYGTYLGAVYSQMFPERTDRFVLDSGVDPGRVWRGMIQAWGTGAEPAFERWTRWVAERSDTYGLGATPEAVSATFWALVARADRDPINHYGERMTGDDIRADPSLFFDPHAASVVIKGIKASADKAPQPPGGTDPGVSGKGADRKWPGMPSPLGGVRGAGPGVDAGGTSEGTDATPANNATAVYWAVVCGDTDSWPRDPEQYARDAARDKVKHPLYGDFASNIKPCAFWQRPLEPATPMKTRAGVLTVQNEWDPMTPLSSGQGLHQALRGSRMVLALGGQGHGVYLSHPTACANTPVNAYLSTGRLPAKDVTCHNPPPTPDPEGAGAR
;
A
#
# COMPACT_ATOMS: atom_id res chain seq x y z
N MET A 1 4.08 -92.38 -13.93
CA MET A 1 4.00 -93.03 -15.28
C MET A 1 3.68 -91.96 -16.32
N LYS A 2 4.37 -92.00 -17.49
CA LYS A 2 4.21 -91.24 -18.76
C LYS A 2 5.01 -89.96 -18.85
N ARG A 3 6.18 -90.01 -19.35
CA ARG A 3 6.78 -89.94 -20.69
C ARG A 3 6.97 -88.51 -21.17
N LEU A 4 8.26 -88.07 -21.17
CA LEU A 4 8.77 -86.95 -22.00
C LEU A 4 8.80 -87.36 -23.50
N PRO A 5 8.76 -86.35 -24.37
CA PRO A 5 9.58 -86.41 -25.56
C PRO A 5 10.62 -85.27 -25.64
N ARG A 6 11.75 -85.64 -26.18
CA ARG A 6 12.87 -84.80 -26.59
C ARG A 6 12.49 -83.89 -27.79
N LEU A 7 12.91 -82.69 -27.79
CA LEU A 7 12.91 -81.84 -28.98
C LEU A 7 14.31 -81.20 -29.19
N LEU A 8 14.71 -81.24 -30.40
CA LEU A 8 16.03 -80.86 -30.95
C LEU A 8 16.37 -79.40 -30.82
N ALA A 9 17.65 -79.11 -30.56
CA ALA A 9 18.24 -77.80 -30.61
C ALA A 9 18.54 -77.42 -32.05
N THR A 10 18.04 -76.27 -32.49
CA THR A 10 18.54 -75.57 -33.68
C THR A 10 19.23 -74.27 -33.21
N ALA A 11 20.53 -74.23 -33.49
CA ALA A 11 21.38 -73.05 -33.26
C ALA A 11 21.04 -71.92 -34.28
N GLY A 12 20.46 -70.87 -33.85
CA GLY A 12 20.30 -69.61 -34.62
C GLY A 12 21.29 -68.60 -34.17
N LEU A 13 22.18 -68.18 -35.07
CA LEU A 13 23.08 -67.07 -34.87
C LEU A 13 22.28 -65.75 -34.77
N LEU A 14 22.24 -65.15 -33.58
CA LEU A 14 21.75 -63.80 -33.38
C LEU A 14 22.93 -62.85 -33.53
N ALA A 15 22.92 -62.02 -34.58
CA ALA A 15 23.79 -60.86 -34.71
C ALA A 15 23.36 -59.81 -33.67
N ALA A 16 24.22 -59.54 -32.70
CA ALA A 16 24.03 -58.48 -31.71
C ALA A 16 24.26 -57.10 -32.38
N ALA A 17 23.16 -56.37 -32.64
CA ALA A 17 23.22 -54.97 -32.97
C ALA A 17 23.49 -54.18 -31.67
N LEU A 18 24.68 -53.54 -31.58
CA LEU A 18 25.03 -52.60 -30.51
C LEU A 18 24.10 -51.41 -30.58
N PRO A 19 23.40 -51.02 -29.48
CA PRO A 19 22.67 -49.78 -29.43
C PRO A 19 23.70 -48.62 -29.51
N GLY A 20 23.59 -47.77 -30.55
CA GLY A 20 24.34 -46.57 -30.67
C GLY A 20 24.09 -45.69 -29.43
N LEU A 21 25.17 -45.29 -28.75
CA LEU A 21 25.20 -44.28 -27.73
C LEU A 21 24.69 -42.98 -28.34
N ALA A 22 23.40 -42.66 -28.13
CA ALA A 22 22.88 -41.34 -28.40
C ALA A 22 23.58 -40.38 -27.44
N THR A 23 24.50 -39.57 -27.95
CA THR A 23 25.07 -38.44 -27.20
C THR A 23 23.92 -37.52 -26.78
N PRO A 24 23.79 -37.15 -25.49
CA PRO A 24 22.77 -36.18 -25.07
C PRO A 24 23.04 -34.89 -25.83
N SER A 25 22.11 -34.50 -26.69
CA SER A 25 22.12 -33.18 -27.33
C SER A 25 22.09 -32.15 -26.23
N SER A 26 23.20 -31.43 -26.02
CA SER A 26 23.24 -30.28 -25.09
C SER A 26 22.25 -29.27 -25.61
N ALA A 27 21.07 -29.23 -25.02
CA ALA A 27 20.12 -28.16 -25.26
C ALA A 27 20.83 -26.85 -24.91
N SER A 28 21.21 -26.08 -25.92
CA SER A 28 21.76 -24.74 -25.74
C SER A 28 20.76 -23.94 -24.95
N ALA A 29 21.15 -23.51 -23.75
CA ALA A 29 20.30 -22.65 -22.94
C ALA A 29 19.94 -21.41 -23.78
N ALA A 30 18.64 -21.09 -23.86
CA ALA A 30 18.21 -19.90 -24.56
C ALA A 30 18.95 -18.66 -24.01
N PRO A 31 19.39 -17.73 -24.88
CA PRO A 31 20.15 -16.57 -24.43
C PRO A 31 19.32 -15.76 -23.43
N THR A 32 19.97 -15.32 -22.34
CA THR A 32 19.34 -14.46 -21.34
C THR A 32 18.74 -13.21 -22.01
N PRO A 33 17.46 -12.89 -21.79
CA PRO A 33 16.83 -11.71 -22.39
C PRO A 33 17.61 -10.41 -22.13
N ALA A 34 17.60 -9.50 -23.09
CA ALA A 34 18.39 -8.25 -23.04
C ALA A 34 18.06 -7.41 -21.79
N TYR A 35 16.78 -7.33 -21.41
CA TYR A 35 16.33 -6.57 -20.24
C TYR A 35 16.87 -7.11 -18.90
N LEU A 36 17.35 -8.35 -18.84
CA LEU A 36 18.01 -8.92 -17.65
C LEU A 36 19.53 -8.72 -17.61
N ARG A 37 20.13 -8.15 -18.68
CA ARG A 37 21.59 -7.95 -18.81
C ARG A 37 22.01 -6.50 -18.64
N GLN A 38 21.10 -5.62 -18.22
CA GLN A 38 21.36 -4.21 -18.03
C GLN A 38 22.30 -3.99 -16.83
N THR A 39 23.14 -2.97 -16.94
CA THR A 39 23.91 -2.41 -15.82
C THR A 39 23.39 -1.00 -15.56
N PRO A 40 22.97 -0.66 -14.34
CA PRO A 40 22.49 0.68 -14.04
C PRO A 40 23.60 1.73 -14.21
N ASP A 41 23.32 2.82 -14.93
CA ASP A 41 24.19 4.00 -15.03
C ASP A 41 23.89 4.93 -13.85
N TRP A 42 24.67 4.79 -12.79
CA TRP A 42 24.47 5.49 -11.55
C TRP A 42 25.01 6.91 -11.59
N HIS A 43 24.17 7.87 -11.24
CA HIS A 43 24.52 9.28 -11.10
C HIS A 43 23.91 9.85 -9.81
N ARG A 44 24.41 10.99 -9.35
CA ARG A 44 23.84 11.68 -8.18
C ARG A 44 22.39 12.07 -8.48
N CYS A 45 21.44 11.72 -7.59
CA CYS A 45 20.00 11.99 -7.83
C CYS A 45 19.68 13.48 -7.91
N SER A 46 20.29 14.29 -7.04
CA SER A 46 20.08 15.74 -6.98
C SER A 46 21.23 16.42 -6.25
N PRO A 47 21.62 17.67 -6.61
CA PRO A 47 22.71 18.41 -5.96
C PRO A 47 22.45 18.75 -4.48
N ASP A 48 21.20 18.89 -4.06
CA ASP A 48 20.77 19.22 -2.71
C ASP A 48 20.63 18.00 -1.79
N ARG A 49 20.82 16.78 -2.33
CA ARG A 49 20.77 15.52 -1.57
C ARG A 49 22.19 15.00 -1.29
N PRO A 50 22.36 14.09 -0.30
CA PRO A 50 23.66 13.47 -0.02
C PRO A 50 24.33 12.90 -1.27
N ALA A 51 25.65 13.09 -1.44
CA ALA A 51 26.39 12.58 -2.60
C ALA A 51 26.31 11.04 -2.72
N ALA A 52 26.12 10.33 -1.59
CA ALA A 52 25.95 8.88 -1.57
C ALA A 52 24.58 8.42 -2.09
N TYR A 53 23.62 9.35 -2.29
CA TYR A 53 22.32 9.05 -2.84
C TYR A 53 22.37 9.11 -4.37
N GLU A 54 22.37 7.93 -4.99
CA GLU A 54 22.53 7.75 -6.43
C GLU A 54 21.24 7.24 -7.07
N CYS A 55 20.96 7.68 -8.28
CA CYS A 55 19.83 7.30 -9.11
C CYS A 55 20.28 6.65 -10.41
N ALA A 56 19.42 5.80 -10.96
CA ALA A 56 19.56 5.22 -12.30
C ALA A 56 18.20 4.89 -12.89
N THR A 57 18.18 4.62 -14.19
CA THR A 57 16.98 4.15 -14.92
C THR A 57 17.28 2.81 -15.58
N LEU A 58 16.35 1.87 -15.44
CA LEU A 58 16.34 0.59 -16.13
C LEU A 58 15.22 0.56 -17.16
N LYS A 59 15.33 -0.30 -18.17
CA LYS A 59 14.25 -0.59 -19.11
C LYS A 59 13.60 -1.92 -18.73
N VAL A 60 12.26 -1.93 -18.67
CA VAL A 60 11.48 -3.15 -18.41
C VAL A 60 10.46 -3.35 -19.53
N PRO A 61 10.11 -4.59 -19.91
CA PRO A 61 9.02 -4.81 -20.86
C PRO A 61 7.69 -4.22 -20.36
N LEU A 62 6.96 -3.56 -21.24
CA LEU A 62 5.55 -3.23 -20.94
C LEU A 62 4.78 -4.53 -20.74
N ASP A 63 4.92 -5.47 -21.67
CA ASP A 63 4.29 -6.78 -21.66
C ASP A 63 5.35 -7.89 -21.58
N TYR A 64 5.39 -8.58 -20.44
CA TYR A 64 6.34 -9.70 -20.25
C TYR A 64 6.04 -10.94 -21.09
N GLN A 65 4.88 -11.01 -21.74
CA GLN A 65 4.57 -12.06 -22.72
C GLN A 65 5.17 -11.71 -24.10
N ARG A 66 5.47 -10.44 -24.34
CA ARG A 66 6.11 -9.92 -25.56
C ARG A 66 7.30 -9.01 -25.19
N PRO A 67 8.36 -9.57 -24.59
CA PRO A 67 9.42 -8.78 -23.97
C PRO A 67 10.26 -7.97 -24.95
N GLU A 68 10.25 -8.30 -26.23
CA GLU A 68 10.94 -7.56 -27.29
C GLU A 68 10.11 -6.37 -27.82
N GLY A 69 8.90 -6.16 -27.29
CA GLY A 69 8.00 -5.07 -27.66
C GLY A 69 8.35 -3.75 -26.96
N ARG A 70 7.33 -2.93 -26.72
CA ARG A 70 7.46 -1.65 -26.00
C ARG A 70 8.02 -1.85 -24.60
N THR A 71 8.92 -0.95 -24.20
CA THR A 71 9.49 -0.90 -22.85
C THR A 71 8.98 0.28 -22.06
N LEU A 72 9.10 0.18 -20.73
CA LEU A 72 8.91 1.27 -19.77
C LEU A 72 10.27 1.61 -19.13
N ASP A 73 10.42 2.86 -18.72
CA ASP A 73 11.46 3.28 -17.82
C ASP A 73 11.11 2.87 -16.39
N LEU A 74 12.08 2.39 -15.65
CA LEU A 74 11.98 2.06 -14.23
C LEU A 74 13.05 2.84 -13.47
N ALA A 75 12.64 3.86 -12.74
CA ALA A 75 13.53 4.70 -11.95
C ALA A 75 13.88 3.99 -10.63
N ILE A 76 15.15 3.93 -10.31
CA ILE A 76 15.70 3.35 -9.10
C ILE A 76 16.64 4.33 -8.41
N SER A 77 16.76 4.21 -7.10
CA SER A 77 17.71 4.96 -6.28
C SER A 77 18.44 4.05 -5.31
N ARG A 78 19.60 4.48 -4.81
CA ARG A 78 20.29 3.74 -3.76
C ARG A 78 21.05 4.62 -2.78
N MET A 79 21.20 4.08 -1.56
CA MET A 79 22.25 4.44 -0.60
C MET A 79 23.13 3.20 -0.39
N LYS A 80 24.40 3.28 -0.77
CA LYS A 80 25.33 2.13 -0.60
C LYS A 80 25.61 1.86 0.88
N SER A 81 25.89 0.59 1.18
CA SER A 81 26.48 0.19 2.45
C SER A 81 27.78 0.97 2.70
N GLU A 82 27.92 1.52 3.91
CA GLU A 82 29.16 2.19 4.34
C GLU A 82 30.28 1.18 4.67
N ASN A 83 29.95 -0.12 4.76
CA ASN A 83 30.87 -1.19 5.08
C ASN A 83 30.86 -2.30 4.03
N PRO A 84 31.61 -2.15 2.92
CA PRO A 84 31.63 -3.15 1.84
C PRO A 84 32.02 -4.56 2.30
N ALA A 85 32.83 -4.69 3.35
CA ALA A 85 33.25 -5.98 3.88
C ALA A 85 32.12 -6.75 4.58
N GLN A 86 31.11 -6.05 5.10
CA GLN A 86 29.92 -6.64 5.73
C GLN A 86 28.70 -6.69 4.79
N ARG A 87 28.80 -6.07 3.61
CA ARG A 87 27.72 -6.05 2.64
C ARG A 87 27.33 -7.47 2.22
N ARG A 88 26.04 -7.79 2.33
CA ARG A 88 25.48 -9.08 1.91
C ARG A 88 24.65 -9.02 0.62
N GLY A 89 24.19 -7.85 0.23
CA GLY A 89 23.34 -7.67 -0.94
C GLY A 89 22.51 -6.39 -0.89
N VAL A 90 21.39 -6.36 -1.59
CA VAL A 90 20.47 -5.23 -1.64
C VAL A 90 19.25 -5.46 -0.75
N LEU A 91 18.71 -4.38 -0.19
CA LEU A 91 17.40 -4.32 0.45
C LEU A 91 16.52 -3.39 -0.39
N LEU A 92 15.59 -3.97 -1.14
CA LEU A 92 14.58 -3.21 -1.89
C LEU A 92 13.53 -2.69 -0.91
N ILE A 93 13.11 -1.43 -1.07
CA ILE A 93 12.16 -0.77 -0.16
C ILE A 93 10.97 -0.26 -0.95
N ASN A 94 9.75 -0.62 -0.52
CA ASN A 94 8.50 -0.15 -1.11
C ASN A 94 7.59 0.46 -0.03
N PRO A 95 7.18 1.73 -0.17
CA PRO A 95 6.36 2.43 0.82
C PRO A 95 4.89 2.01 0.84
N GLY A 96 4.42 1.31 -0.19
CA GLY A 96 3.02 0.97 -0.34
C GLY A 96 2.24 1.89 -1.29
N GLY A 97 1.04 2.23 -0.93
CA GLY A 97 0.03 2.87 -1.75
C GLY A 97 -1.06 1.87 -2.15
N PRO A 98 -1.12 1.36 -3.41
CA PRO A 98 -0.19 1.51 -4.53
C PRO A 98 -0.13 2.93 -5.11
N GLY A 99 0.94 3.25 -5.85
CA GLY A 99 1.08 4.55 -6.52
C GLY A 99 2.01 5.54 -5.81
N THR A 100 2.59 5.17 -4.66
CA THR A 100 3.54 6.02 -3.94
C THR A 100 4.97 5.82 -4.47
N SER A 101 5.70 6.94 -4.68
CA SER A 101 7.12 6.91 -5.05
C SER A 101 7.97 6.31 -3.93
N GLY A 102 8.91 5.44 -4.32
CA GLY A 102 9.86 4.80 -3.42
C GLY A 102 11.27 5.39 -3.47
N LEU A 103 11.55 6.33 -4.40
CA LEU A 103 12.92 6.81 -4.64
C LEU A 103 13.58 7.44 -3.41
N SER A 104 12.85 8.21 -2.61
CA SER A 104 13.40 8.86 -1.39
C SER A 104 13.56 7.91 -0.20
N ARG A 105 13.01 6.71 -0.26
CA ARG A 105 13.01 5.77 0.88
C ARG A 105 14.40 5.36 1.38
N PRO A 106 15.41 5.16 0.52
CA PRO A 106 16.77 4.84 1.00
C PRO A 106 17.34 5.87 1.96
N ILE A 107 17.12 7.17 1.72
CA ILE A 107 17.62 8.26 2.60
C ILE A 107 17.00 8.12 4.00
N ARG A 108 15.67 8.02 4.07
CA ARG A 108 14.96 7.92 5.34
C ARG A 108 15.32 6.65 6.08
N THR A 109 15.27 5.50 5.39
CA THR A 109 15.62 4.21 5.99
C THR A 109 17.07 4.19 6.48
N HIS A 110 17.99 4.80 5.75
CA HIS A 110 19.39 4.92 6.17
C HIS A 110 19.53 5.73 7.46
N ALA A 111 18.76 6.79 7.64
CA ALA A 111 18.79 7.61 8.87
C ALA A 111 18.20 6.89 10.08
N GLU A 112 17.15 6.10 9.88
CA GLU A 112 16.38 5.45 10.96
C GLU A 112 16.90 4.03 11.32
N MET A 113 17.51 3.34 10.35
CA MET A 113 17.98 1.96 10.53
C MET A 113 19.28 1.92 11.35
N PRO A 114 19.40 1.01 12.35
CA PRO A 114 20.64 0.83 13.09
C PRO A 114 21.83 0.52 12.17
N LYS A 115 23.00 1.06 12.54
CA LYS A 115 24.22 0.96 11.73
C LYS A 115 24.63 -0.49 11.42
N ASP A 116 24.53 -1.39 12.37
CA ASP A 116 24.88 -2.81 12.21
C ASP A 116 23.98 -3.55 11.23
N VAL A 117 22.76 -3.05 10.99
CA VAL A 117 21.82 -3.56 9.98
C VAL A 117 22.10 -2.91 8.61
N ARG A 118 22.17 -1.56 8.56
CA ARG A 118 22.36 -0.83 7.30
C ARG A 118 23.70 -1.11 6.62
N ASP A 119 24.78 -1.38 7.41
CA ASP A 119 26.08 -1.76 6.87
C ASP A 119 26.05 -3.08 6.06
N ARG A 120 24.96 -3.85 6.16
CA ARG A 120 24.80 -5.12 5.45
C ARG A 120 24.14 -4.99 4.08
N TYR A 121 23.59 -3.82 3.77
CA TYR A 121 22.75 -3.65 2.58
C TYR A 121 23.07 -2.38 1.81
N ASP A 122 23.08 -2.48 0.48
CA ASP A 122 22.72 -1.32 -0.31
C ASP A 122 21.20 -1.16 -0.19
N LEU A 123 20.74 -0.02 0.33
CA LEU A 123 19.33 0.31 0.42
C LEU A 123 18.86 0.83 -0.95
N VAL A 124 17.87 0.18 -1.56
CA VAL A 124 17.41 0.50 -2.91
C VAL A 124 15.93 0.87 -2.88
N GLY A 125 15.63 2.09 -3.33
CA GLY A 125 14.28 2.57 -3.58
C GLY A 125 13.95 2.49 -5.06
N PHE A 126 12.67 2.44 -5.39
CA PHE A 126 12.23 2.46 -6.79
C PHE A 126 10.82 3.03 -6.91
N ASP A 127 10.55 3.65 -8.04
CA ASP A 127 9.19 3.96 -8.44
C ASP A 127 8.64 2.73 -9.19
N PRO A 128 7.57 2.08 -8.72
CA PRO A 128 6.93 1.04 -9.50
C PRO A 128 6.51 1.52 -10.88
N ARG A 129 6.34 0.59 -11.85
CA ARG A 129 5.85 0.94 -13.18
C ARG A 129 4.62 1.85 -13.13
N GLY A 130 4.63 2.90 -13.91
CA GLY A 130 3.58 3.90 -13.96
C GLY A 130 3.65 4.99 -12.89
N VAL A 131 4.53 4.87 -11.89
CA VAL A 131 4.68 5.82 -10.77
C VAL A 131 5.81 6.82 -11.04
N GLY A 132 5.59 8.09 -10.71
CA GLY A 132 6.63 9.11 -10.60
C GLY A 132 7.52 9.20 -11.82
N ARG A 133 8.80 8.76 -11.69
CA ARG A 133 9.78 8.76 -12.79
C ARG A 133 9.78 7.46 -13.62
N SER A 134 8.92 6.49 -13.29
CA SER A 134 8.84 5.19 -13.98
C SER A 134 7.74 5.16 -15.02
N SER A 135 7.93 5.90 -16.14
CA SER A 135 6.95 6.03 -17.22
C SER A 135 5.54 6.34 -16.70
N PRO A 136 5.33 7.52 -16.07
CA PRO A 136 4.12 7.83 -15.31
C PRO A 136 2.86 7.78 -16.16
N ILE A 137 1.78 7.22 -15.57
CA ILE A 137 0.44 7.24 -16.15
C ILE A 137 -0.44 8.30 -15.48
N GLY A 138 -1.52 8.67 -16.15
CA GLY A 138 -2.52 9.59 -15.63
C GLY A 138 -3.93 9.24 -16.12
N CYS A 139 -4.93 9.93 -15.57
CA CYS A 139 -6.33 9.80 -15.97
C CYS A 139 -6.86 11.05 -16.70
N GLY A 140 -5.97 11.84 -17.31
CA GLY A 140 -6.36 13.13 -17.91
C GLY A 140 -6.70 14.16 -16.84
N ASP A 141 -7.60 15.08 -17.13
CA ASP A 141 -7.99 16.12 -16.19
C ASP A 141 -9.02 15.57 -15.18
N LEU A 142 -8.55 15.34 -13.95
CA LEU A 142 -9.40 15.04 -12.80
C LEU A 142 -9.54 16.32 -11.96
N SER A 143 -10.76 16.69 -11.62
CA SER A 143 -11.02 17.70 -10.60
C SER A 143 -10.62 17.20 -9.21
N GLU A 144 -10.42 18.10 -8.25
CA GLU A 144 -10.14 17.71 -6.85
C GLU A 144 -11.20 16.76 -6.28
N ALA A 145 -12.48 16.97 -6.63
CA ALA A 145 -13.58 16.11 -6.21
C ALA A 145 -13.54 14.69 -6.84
N GLU A 146 -12.83 14.53 -7.96
CA GLU A 146 -12.65 13.22 -8.61
C GLU A 146 -11.43 12.46 -8.09
N VAL A 147 -10.50 13.15 -7.42
CA VAL A 147 -9.34 12.52 -6.78
C VAL A 147 -9.76 11.93 -5.45
N GLY A 148 -9.52 10.63 -5.21
CA GLY A 148 -9.82 9.97 -3.96
C GLY A 148 -10.49 8.62 -4.12
N VAL A 149 -11.10 8.14 -3.05
CA VAL A 149 -11.71 6.79 -2.97
C VAL A 149 -13.25 6.81 -3.00
N GLY A 150 -13.85 7.97 -3.26
CA GLY A 150 -15.30 8.16 -3.29
C GLY A 150 -15.91 8.50 -1.94
N GLY A 151 -17.17 8.97 -1.95
CA GLY A 151 -17.91 9.43 -0.77
C GLY A 151 -18.66 8.31 -0.04
N ALA A 152 -19.40 8.70 1.02
CA ALA A 152 -20.34 7.84 1.71
C ALA A 152 -21.51 7.47 0.80
N TYR A 153 -22.03 6.25 0.96
CA TYR A 153 -23.24 5.84 0.26
C TYR A 153 -24.47 6.55 0.82
N ARG A 154 -25.25 7.15 -0.06
CA ARG A 154 -26.59 7.68 0.19
C ARG A 154 -27.53 7.26 -0.96
N PRO A 155 -28.71 6.70 -0.68
CA PRO A 155 -29.63 6.28 -1.74
C PRO A 155 -29.95 7.40 -2.73
N GLU A 156 -30.08 8.64 -2.24
CA GLU A 156 -30.47 9.82 -3.00
C GLU A 156 -29.38 10.28 -4.00
N THR A 157 -28.12 10.02 -3.68
CA THR A 157 -26.96 10.46 -4.50
C THR A 157 -26.25 9.30 -5.18
N PHE A 158 -26.67 8.06 -4.99
CA PHE A 158 -25.98 6.88 -5.50
C PHE A 158 -25.80 6.89 -7.03
N ALA A 159 -26.78 7.44 -7.78
CA ALA A 159 -26.63 7.61 -9.22
C ALA A 159 -25.44 8.53 -9.59
N SER A 160 -25.16 9.55 -8.77
CA SER A 160 -23.99 10.41 -8.92
C SER A 160 -22.69 9.66 -8.60
N ASP A 161 -22.69 8.79 -7.57
CA ASP A 161 -21.53 7.96 -7.23
C ASP A 161 -21.21 6.96 -8.35
N VAL A 162 -22.25 6.38 -8.96
CA VAL A 162 -22.10 5.50 -10.15
C VAL A 162 -21.50 6.27 -11.32
N SER A 163 -21.98 7.50 -11.57
CA SER A 163 -21.48 8.37 -12.63
C SER A 163 -20.02 8.79 -12.39
N TRP A 164 -19.68 9.14 -11.15
CA TRP A 164 -18.30 9.42 -10.74
C TRP A 164 -17.38 8.23 -10.99
N ALA A 165 -17.75 7.04 -10.49
CA ALA A 165 -16.95 5.83 -10.62
C ALA A 165 -16.71 5.44 -12.09
N ARG A 166 -17.74 5.57 -12.95
CA ARG A 166 -17.65 5.36 -14.40
C ARG A 166 -16.75 6.41 -15.04
N GLY A 167 -16.94 7.69 -14.70
CA GLY A 167 -16.16 8.80 -15.24
C GLY A 167 -14.66 8.64 -15.00
N ILE A 168 -14.26 8.23 -13.79
CA ILE A 168 -12.85 7.93 -13.49
C ILE A 168 -12.32 6.79 -14.36
N ALA A 169 -13.05 5.67 -14.45
CA ALA A 169 -12.64 4.53 -15.28
C ALA A 169 -12.49 4.92 -16.75
N ASP A 170 -13.41 5.71 -17.28
CA ASP A 170 -13.39 6.15 -18.68
C ASP A 170 -12.26 7.14 -18.96
N LYS A 171 -12.04 8.14 -18.10
CA LYS A 171 -10.93 9.10 -18.21
C LYS A 171 -9.57 8.40 -18.15
N CYS A 172 -9.37 7.47 -17.21
CA CYS A 172 -8.13 6.70 -17.12
C CYS A 172 -7.90 5.85 -18.37
N ARG A 173 -8.94 5.20 -18.88
CA ARG A 173 -8.87 4.40 -20.11
C ARG A 173 -8.57 5.27 -21.33
N ALA A 174 -9.18 6.43 -21.46
CA ALA A 174 -8.95 7.35 -22.56
C ALA A 174 -7.51 7.89 -22.59
N LYS A 175 -6.92 8.17 -21.41
CA LYS A 175 -5.58 8.76 -21.29
C LYS A 175 -4.44 7.74 -21.38
N SER A 176 -4.58 6.59 -20.74
CA SER A 176 -3.49 5.62 -20.52
C SER A 176 -3.93 4.16 -20.78
N GLY A 177 -5.01 3.94 -21.53
CA GLY A 177 -5.59 2.61 -21.73
C GLY A 177 -4.70 1.59 -22.42
N ASP A 178 -3.70 2.04 -23.16
CA ASP A 178 -2.67 1.21 -23.78
C ASP A 178 -1.62 0.67 -22.79
N VAL A 179 -1.47 1.29 -21.62
CA VAL A 179 -0.50 0.93 -20.58
C VAL A 179 -1.17 0.32 -19.34
N ILE A 180 -2.33 0.84 -18.95
CA ILE A 180 -3.07 0.45 -17.73
C ILE A 180 -3.20 -1.07 -17.55
N PRO A 181 -3.49 -1.92 -18.57
CA PRO A 181 -3.62 -3.36 -18.40
C PRO A 181 -2.37 -4.05 -17.85
N TYR A 182 -1.22 -3.38 -17.98
CA TYR A 182 0.09 -3.89 -17.56
C TYR A 182 0.58 -3.29 -16.25
N ILE A 183 -0.14 -2.31 -15.68
CA ILE A 183 0.17 -1.73 -14.36
C ILE A 183 -0.48 -2.63 -13.29
N THR A 184 0.19 -3.71 -12.97
CA THR A 184 -0.28 -4.74 -12.04
C THR A 184 0.81 -5.14 -11.05
N THR A 185 0.42 -5.67 -9.90
CA THR A 185 1.36 -6.19 -8.90
C THR A 185 2.25 -7.31 -9.45
N ARG A 186 1.72 -8.20 -10.31
CA ARG A 186 2.51 -9.26 -10.93
C ARG A 186 3.61 -8.71 -11.84
N ASN A 187 3.30 -7.70 -12.64
CA ASN A 187 4.31 -7.07 -13.49
C ASN A 187 5.32 -6.26 -12.69
N THR A 188 4.90 -5.57 -11.62
CA THR A 188 5.82 -4.91 -10.69
C THR A 188 6.75 -5.92 -10.01
N ALA A 189 6.27 -7.11 -9.65
CA ALA A 189 7.13 -8.19 -9.13
C ALA A 189 8.15 -8.68 -10.18
N ARG A 190 7.77 -8.75 -11.47
CA ARG A 190 8.72 -9.04 -12.56
C ARG A 190 9.77 -7.94 -12.72
N ASP A 191 9.37 -6.67 -12.57
CA ASP A 191 10.30 -5.52 -12.56
C ASP A 191 11.32 -5.63 -11.42
N MET A 192 10.87 -6.03 -10.22
CA MET A 192 11.78 -6.27 -9.10
C MET A 192 12.81 -7.37 -9.43
N ASP A 193 12.44 -8.38 -10.22
CA ASP A 193 13.38 -9.39 -10.65
C ASP A 193 14.36 -8.88 -11.72
N VAL A 194 13.93 -7.97 -12.58
CA VAL A 194 14.83 -7.24 -13.49
C VAL A 194 15.81 -6.39 -12.69
N MET A 195 15.34 -5.65 -11.67
CA MET A 195 16.21 -4.88 -10.77
C MET A 195 17.25 -5.80 -10.10
N ARG A 196 16.80 -6.94 -9.55
CA ARG A 196 17.72 -7.95 -8.97
C ARG A 196 18.82 -8.32 -9.95
N ALA A 197 18.49 -8.66 -11.19
CA ALA A 197 19.44 -9.06 -12.21
C ALA A 197 20.39 -7.92 -12.58
N ALA A 198 19.87 -6.71 -12.81
CA ALA A 198 20.64 -5.52 -13.16
C ALA A 198 21.60 -5.09 -12.04
N LEU A 199 21.23 -5.33 -10.76
CA LEU A 199 22.07 -5.08 -9.59
C LEU A 199 23.10 -6.20 -9.34
N GLY A 200 23.13 -7.25 -10.17
CA GLY A 200 24.06 -8.37 -10.06
C GLY A 200 23.76 -9.33 -8.90
N GLU A 201 22.56 -9.28 -8.35
CA GLU A 201 22.21 -10.06 -7.16
C GLU A 201 21.58 -11.43 -7.51
N ARG A 202 22.00 -12.46 -6.81
CA ARG A 202 21.36 -13.78 -6.93
C ARG A 202 20.00 -13.82 -6.25
N LYS A 203 19.87 -13.14 -5.13
CA LYS A 203 18.66 -12.98 -4.31
C LYS A 203 18.54 -11.53 -3.84
N VAL A 204 17.32 -11.09 -3.54
CA VAL A 204 17.09 -9.78 -2.92
C VAL A 204 16.48 -9.92 -1.55
N SER A 205 16.80 -8.99 -0.66
CA SER A 205 16.01 -8.71 0.54
C SER A 205 15.00 -7.61 0.25
N TYR A 206 13.95 -7.53 1.04
CA TYR A 206 12.84 -6.62 0.80
C TYR A 206 12.21 -6.11 2.09
N LEU A 207 11.85 -4.84 2.11
CA LEU A 207 11.07 -4.18 3.14
C LEU A 207 9.87 -3.51 2.47
N GLY A 208 8.68 -4.03 2.72
CA GLY A 208 7.45 -3.49 2.16
C GLY A 208 6.44 -3.11 3.20
N TYR A 209 5.85 -1.93 3.05
CA TYR A 209 4.80 -1.42 3.92
C TYR A 209 3.45 -1.43 3.19
N SER A 210 2.35 -1.75 3.90
CA SER A 210 1.00 -1.63 3.34
C SER A 210 0.82 -2.44 2.05
N TYR A 211 0.44 -1.82 0.93
CA TYR A 211 0.45 -2.46 -0.40
C TYR A 211 1.75 -3.20 -0.69
N GLY A 212 2.90 -2.66 -0.24
CA GLY A 212 4.21 -3.29 -0.41
C GLY A 212 4.28 -4.69 0.19
N THR A 213 3.45 -5.03 1.16
CA THR A 213 3.38 -6.39 1.73
C THR A 213 2.77 -7.37 0.73
N TYR A 214 1.72 -6.97 0.02
CA TYR A 214 1.15 -7.77 -1.06
C TYR A 214 2.12 -7.92 -2.23
N LEU A 215 2.81 -6.84 -2.63
CA LEU A 215 3.86 -6.90 -3.65
C LEU A 215 4.99 -7.87 -3.26
N GLY A 216 5.48 -7.79 -2.03
CA GLY A 216 6.49 -8.72 -1.51
C GLY A 216 6.00 -10.16 -1.44
N ALA A 217 4.74 -10.37 -1.02
CA ALA A 217 4.11 -11.67 -1.05
C ALA A 217 4.06 -12.24 -2.47
N VAL A 218 3.56 -11.48 -3.45
CA VAL A 218 3.52 -11.87 -4.86
C VAL A 218 4.90 -12.22 -5.41
N TYR A 219 5.90 -11.37 -5.12
CA TYR A 219 7.29 -11.65 -5.53
C TYR A 219 7.79 -12.98 -4.96
N SER A 220 7.60 -13.21 -3.68
CA SER A 220 8.05 -14.44 -3.00
C SER A 220 7.37 -15.71 -3.55
N GLN A 221 6.16 -15.60 -4.07
CA GLN A 221 5.45 -16.70 -4.72
C GLN A 221 5.91 -16.94 -6.15
N MET A 222 6.22 -15.87 -6.89
CA MET A 222 6.69 -15.97 -8.28
C MET A 222 8.16 -16.36 -8.38
N PHE A 223 8.98 -15.91 -7.42
CA PHE A 223 10.45 -16.06 -7.43
C PHE A 223 11.02 -16.58 -6.10
N PRO A 224 10.56 -17.73 -5.59
CA PRO A 224 10.96 -18.22 -4.26
C PRO A 224 12.47 -18.42 -4.13
N GLU A 225 13.15 -18.88 -5.19
CA GLU A 225 14.60 -19.09 -5.20
C GLU A 225 15.41 -17.80 -5.23
N ARG A 226 14.77 -16.67 -5.53
CA ARG A 226 15.37 -15.32 -5.61
C ARG A 226 15.03 -14.45 -4.40
N THR A 227 14.21 -14.97 -3.49
CA THR A 227 13.81 -14.33 -2.23
C THR A 227 14.85 -14.62 -1.14
N ASP A 228 15.28 -13.56 -0.42
CA ASP A 228 16.15 -13.68 0.76
C ASP A 228 15.39 -13.26 2.04
N ARG A 229 15.64 -12.11 2.60
CA ARG A 229 15.03 -11.62 3.85
C ARG A 229 13.94 -10.61 3.55
N PHE A 230 12.71 -11.05 3.65
CA PHE A 230 11.53 -10.22 3.41
C PHE A 230 10.86 -9.83 4.71
N VAL A 231 10.71 -8.52 4.92
CA VAL A 231 9.93 -7.92 6.01
C VAL A 231 8.70 -7.27 5.40
N LEU A 232 7.53 -7.69 5.83
CA LEU A 232 6.22 -7.28 5.32
C LEU A 232 5.44 -6.64 6.47
N ASP A 233 5.42 -5.32 6.50
CA ASP A 233 4.90 -4.50 7.58
C ASP A 233 3.52 -3.92 7.26
N SER A 234 2.57 -4.06 8.16
CA SER A 234 1.16 -3.63 7.98
C SER A 234 0.48 -4.39 6.85
N GLY A 235 0.19 -5.65 7.13
CA GLY A 235 -0.09 -6.71 6.18
C GLY A 235 -1.41 -6.58 5.42
N VAL A 236 -1.37 -6.65 4.08
CA VAL A 236 -2.53 -6.84 3.20
C VAL A 236 -2.85 -8.32 3.06
N ASP A 237 -4.05 -8.72 3.44
CA ASP A 237 -4.54 -10.10 3.26
C ASP A 237 -4.72 -10.43 1.77
N PRO A 238 -3.93 -11.37 1.21
CA PRO A 238 -4.07 -11.75 -0.20
C PRO A 238 -5.43 -12.36 -0.56
N GLY A 239 -6.16 -12.88 0.42
CA GLY A 239 -7.50 -13.42 0.24
C GLY A 239 -8.58 -12.34 0.09
N ARG A 240 -8.24 -11.07 0.37
CA ARG A 240 -9.17 -9.94 0.34
C ARG A 240 -8.87 -8.90 -0.73
N VAL A 241 -7.82 -9.12 -1.54
CA VAL A 241 -7.46 -8.14 -2.58
C VAL A 241 -8.54 -8.08 -3.68
N TRP A 242 -9.03 -6.88 -4.04
CA TRP A 242 -8.77 -5.63 -3.33
C TRP A 242 -10.02 -5.11 -2.61
N ARG A 243 -11.20 -5.55 -3.10
CA ARG A 243 -12.48 -5.05 -2.57
C ARG A 243 -12.62 -5.31 -1.08
N GLY A 244 -12.35 -6.55 -0.64
CA GLY A 244 -12.44 -6.93 0.77
C GLY A 244 -11.43 -6.20 1.65
N MET A 245 -10.27 -5.78 1.09
CA MET A 245 -9.29 -4.97 1.79
C MET A 245 -9.82 -3.55 2.05
N ILE A 246 -10.46 -2.92 1.05
CA ILE A 246 -11.07 -1.60 1.23
C ILE A 246 -12.25 -1.69 2.21
N GLN A 247 -13.07 -2.75 2.14
CA GLN A 247 -14.15 -2.98 3.10
C GLN A 247 -13.65 -3.14 4.54
N ALA A 248 -12.44 -3.71 4.72
CA ALA A 248 -11.83 -3.87 6.04
C ALA A 248 -11.50 -2.52 6.73
N TRP A 249 -11.42 -1.41 6.00
CA TRP A 249 -11.27 -0.08 6.60
C TRP A 249 -12.44 0.28 7.52
N GLY A 250 -13.67 -0.10 7.16
CA GLY A 250 -14.81 0.05 8.05
C GLY A 250 -14.60 -0.67 9.38
N THR A 251 -14.08 -1.91 9.33
CA THR A 251 -13.76 -2.69 10.55
C THR A 251 -12.63 -2.07 11.36
N GLY A 252 -11.62 -1.48 10.70
CA GLY A 252 -10.47 -0.85 11.37
C GLY A 252 -10.79 0.51 11.99
N ALA A 253 -11.77 1.23 11.42
CA ALA A 253 -12.16 2.56 11.85
C ALA A 253 -12.83 2.56 13.24
N GLU A 254 -13.71 1.60 13.53
CA GLU A 254 -14.47 1.55 14.78
C GLU A 254 -13.57 1.47 16.02
N PRO A 255 -12.60 0.54 16.12
CA PRO A 255 -11.68 0.53 17.27
C PRO A 255 -10.82 1.80 17.39
N ALA A 256 -10.48 2.44 16.27
CA ALA A 256 -9.73 3.70 16.28
C ALA A 256 -10.59 4.81 16.92
N PHE A 257 -11.85 4.91 16.52
CA PHE A 257 -12.80 5.86 17.08
C PHE A 257 -13.04 5.62 18.59
N GLU A 258 -13.23 4.36 19.02
CA GLU A 258 -13.37 4.02 20.43
C GLU A 258 -12.14 4.43 21.27
N ARG A 259 -10.94 4.26 20.75
CA ARG A 259 -9.71 4.72 21.41
C ARG A 259 -9.64 6.24 21.48
N TRP A 260 -10.02 6.92 20.41
CA TRP A 260 -10.10 8.37 20.38
C TRP A 260 -11.07 8.90 21.45
N THR A 261 -12.25 8.31 21.58
CA THR A 261 -13.23 8.76 22.60
C THR A 261 -12.68 8.62 24.03
N ARG A 262 -11.98 7.52 24.34
CA ARG A 262 -11.32 7.33 25.65
C ARG A 262 -10.22 8.36 25.87
N TRP A 263 -9.37 8.57 24.88
CA TRP A 263 -8.25 9.51 24.95
C TRP A 263 -8.74 10.95 25.19
N VAL A 264 -9.83 11.36 24.52
CA VAL A 264 -10.48 12.67 24.69
C VAL A 264 -11.10 12.81 26.06
N ALA A 265 -11.82 11.79 26.53
CA ALA A 265 -12.49 11.79 27.84
C ALA A 265 -11.51 12.03 29.00
N GLU A 266 -10.30 11.43 28.94
CA GLU A 266 -9.21 11.66 29.89
C GLU A 266 -8.69 13.10 29.86
N ARG A 267 -9.05 13.90 28.84
CA ARG A 267 -8.60 15.29 28.59
C ARG A 267 -9.78 16.24 28.43
N SER A 268 -10.88 15.93 29.17
CA SER A 268 -12.16 16.66 29.06
C SER A 268 -12.00 18.17 29.27
N ASP A 269 -11.15 18.60 30.21
CA ASP A 269 -10.89 20.00 30.51
C ASP A 269 -10.22 20.75 29.32
N THR A 270 -9.44 20.02 28.52
CA THR A 270 -8.76 20.58 27.35
C THR A 270 -9.67 20.71 26.15
N TYR A 271 -10.45 19.66 25.88
CA TYR A 271 -11.23 19.59 24.63
C TYR A 271 -12.70 19.92 24.78
N GLY A 272 -13.32 19.72 25.95
CA GLY A 272 -14.73 20.05 26.20
C GLY A 272 -15.71 19.25 25.36
N LEU A 273 -15.34 18.02 24.96
CA LEU A 273 -16.17 17.14 24.13
C LEU A 273 -16.95 16.09 24.95
N GLY A 274 -16.61 15.94 26.24
CA GLY A 274 -17.24 14.99 27.17
C GLY A 274 -16.24 14.44 28.17
N ALA A 275 -16.72 14.07 29.37
CA ALA A 275 -15.89 13.53 30.46
C ALA A 275 -15.88 11.99 30.50
N THR A 276 -16.66 11.33 29.65
CA THR A 276 -16.64 9.86 29.47
C THR A 276 -16.58 9.53 27.97
N PRO A 277 -16.10 8.35 27.59
CA PRO A 277 -16.09 7.92 26.19
C PRO A 277 -17.48 8.00 25.53
N GLU A 278 -18.53 7.66 26.26
CA GLU A 278 -19.91 7.70 25.78
C GLU A 278 -20.37 9.15 25.53
N ALA A 279 -20.01 10.09 26.42
CA ALA A 279 -20.32 11.51 26.26
C ALA A 279 -19.58 12.12 25.06
N VAL A 280 -18.31 11.75 24.85
CA VAL A 280 -17.53 12.15 23.68
C VAL A 280 -18.16 11.61 22.40
N SER A 281 -18.51 10.33 22.38
CA SER A 281 -19.21 9.68 21.26
C SER A 281 -20.54 10.37 20.96
N ALA A 282 -21.35 10.64 22.00
CA ALA A 282 -22.63 11.34 21.83
C ALA A 282 -22.44 12.75 21.23
N THR A 283 -21.44 13.50 21.69
CA THR A 283 -21.09 14.81 21.12
C THR A 283 -20.71 14.71 19.65
N PHE A 284 -19.86 13.75 19.29
CA PHE A 284 -19.46 13.52 17.91
C PHE A 284 -20.66 13.21 17.00
N TRP A 285 -21.49 12.24 17.38
CA TRP A 285 -22.64 11.85 16.57
C TRP A 285 -23.73 12.94 16.51
N ALA A 286 -23.87 13.77 17.56
CA ALA A 286 -24.74 14.94 17.51
C ALA A 286 -24.25 15.99 16.50
N LEU A 287 -22.93 16.20 16.39
CA LEU A 287 -22.33 17.07 15.37
C LEU A 287 -22.55 16.51 13.96
N VAL A 288 -22.33 15.21 13.76
CA VAL A 288 -22.60 14.53 12.49
C VAL A 288 -24.06 14.70 12.09
N ALA A 289 -25.01 14.38 12.99
CA ALA A 289 -26.43 14.49 12.72
C ALA A 289 -26.89 15.94 12.47
N ARG A 290 -26.26 16.92 13.12
CA ARG A 290 -26.51 18.34 12.83
C ARG A 290 -26.00 18.73 11.45
N ALA A 291 -24.77 18.36 11.13
CA ALA A 291 -24.14 18.70 9.84
C ALA A 291 -24.83 18.01 8.65
N ASP A 292 -25.46 16.84 8.87
CA ASP A 292 -26.30 16.17 7.87
C ASP A 292 -27.58 16.95 7.55
N ARG A 293 -28.17 17.65 8.56
CA ARG A 293 -29.36 18.48 8.35
C ARG A 293 -29.03 19.87 7.79
N ASP A 294 -27.96 20.47 8.29
CA ASP A 294 -27.49 21.78 7.87
C ASP A 294 -25.97 21.83 8.01
N PRO A 295 -25.21 21.79 6.89
CA PRO A 295 -23.76 21.76 6.91
C PRO A 295 -23.16 22.91 7.73
N ILE A 296 -22.23 22.57 8.63
CA ILE A 296 -21.59 23.49 9.54
C ILE A 296 -20.53 24.29 8.79
N ASN A 297 -20.61 25.64 8.84
CA ASN A 297 -19.53 26.48 8.30
C ASN A 297 -18.35 26.46 9.27
N HIS A 298 -17.24 25.85 8.86
CA HIS A 298 -16.00 25.78 9.61
C HIS A 298 -14.87 26.41 8.80
N TYR A 299 -14.41 27.60 9.19
CA TYR A 299 -13.43 28.41 8.49
C TYR A 299 -13.74 28.67 7.00
N GLY A 300 -15.01 28.90 6.68
CA GLY A 300 -15.44 29.15 5.28
C GLY A 300 -15.80 27.89 4.49
N GLU A 301 -15.52 26.71 5.01
CA GLU A 301 -15.90 25.44 4.40
C GLU A 301 -17.20 24.89 5.00
N ARG A 302 -18.08 24.34 4.17
CA ARG A 302 -19.33 23.71 4.59
C ARG A 302 -19.10 22.23 4.86
N MET A 303 -18.98 21.88 6.14
CA MET A 303 -18.77 20.51 6.62
C MET A 303 -20.09 19.77 6.74
N THR A 304 -20.26 18.67 5.99
CA THR A 304 -21.36 17.72 6.15
C THR A 304 -21.04 16.69 7.22
N GLY A 305 -22.03 15.90 7.63
CA GLY A 305 -21.79 14.79 8.55
C GLY A 305 -20.83 13.74 7.99
N ASP A 306 -20.83 13.55 6.66
CA ASP A 306 -19.89 12.66 5.99
C ASP A 306 -18.46 13.21 6.04
N ASP A 307 -18.25 14.53 5.88
CA ASP A 307 -16.96 15.15 6.01
C ASP A 307 -16.39 14.97 7.43
N ILE A 308 -17.22 15.10 8.46
CA ILE A 308 -16.81 14.89 9.85
C ILE A 308 -16.43 13.42 10.11
N ARG A 309 -17.20 12.45 9.59
CA ARG A 309 -16.92 11.02 9.76
C ARG A 309 -15.67 10.56 9.00
N ALA A 310 -15.38 11.21 7.87
CA ALA A 310 -14.26 10.87 7.01
C ALA A 310 -12.95 11.54 7.40
N ASP A 311 -12.92 12.34 8.48
CA ASP A 311 -11.69 13.02 8.90
C ASP A 311 -10.60 11.98 9.25
N PRO A 312 -9.47 11.99 8.53
CA PRO A 312 -8.45 10.96 8.69
C PRO A 312 -7.76 11.00 10.05
N SER A 313 -7.76 12.14 10.73
CA SER A 313 -7.18 12.25 12.06
C SER A 313 -7.87 11.35 13.08
N LEU A 314 -9.18 11.08 12.91
CA LEU A 314 -9.93 10.12 13.75
C LEU A 314 -9.32 8.72 13.76
N PHE A 315 -8.58 8.36 12.71
CA PHE A 315 -7.98 7.04 12.58
C PHE A 315 -6.52 7.01 13.03
N PHE A 316 -5.79 8.12 12.88
CA PHE A 316 -4.33 8.13 13.00
C PHE A 316 -3.76 9.05 14.10
N ASP A 317 -4.47 10.13 14.44
CA ASP A 317 -3.95 11.16 15.35
C ASP A 317 -5.05 11.67 16.30
N PRO A 318 -5.14 11.10 17.50
CA PRO A 318 -6.15 11.51 18.48
C PRO A 318 -6.09 12.99 18.87
N HIS A 319 -4.90 13.60 18.88
CA HIS A 319 -4.75 15.01 19.19
C HIS A 319 -5.32 15.88 18.05
N ALA A 320 -4.89 15.63 16.81
CA ALA A 320 -5.39 16.38 15.64
C ALA A 320 -6.91 16.22 15.50
N ALA A 321 -7.45 14.99 15.65
CA ALA A 321 -8.90 14.75 15.65
C ALA A 321 -9.61 15.61 16.70
N SER A 322 -9.07 15.69 17.92
CA SER A 322 -9.71 16.42 19.00
C SER A 322 -9.73 17.93 18.73
N VAL A 323 -8.66 18.47 18.13
CA VAL A 323 -8.61 19.88 17.72
C VAL A 323 -9.64 20.18 16.65
N VAL A 324 -9.73 19.32 15.61
CA VAL A 324 -10.68 19.46 14.51
C VAL A 324 -12.12 19.39 15.03
N ILE A 325 -12.48 18.33 15.77
CA ILE A 325 -13.84 18.15 16.28
C ILE A 325 -14.25 19.25 17.28
N LYS A 326 -13.33 19.67 18.15
CA LYS A 326 -13.56 20.84 19.02
C LYS A 326 -13.82 22.11 18.20
N GLY A 327 -13.07 22.35 17.14
CA GLY A 327 -13.25 23.48 16.24
C GLY A 327 -14.62 23.45 15.53
N ILE A 328 -15.00 22.30 14.98
CA ILE A 328 -16.32 22.10 14.36
C ILE A 328 -17.45 22.34 15.37
N LYS A 329 -17.31 21.80 16.60
CA LYS A 329 -18.28 22.04 17.69
C LYS A 329 -18.42 23.53 17.99
N ALA A 330 -17.31 24.24 18.16
CA ALA A 330 -17.33 25.68 18.41
C ALA A 330 -17.96 26.50 17.27
N SER A 331 -17.81 26.05 16.02
CA SER A 331 -18.47 26.64 14.86
C SER A 331 -19.98 26.36 14.85
N ALA A 332 -20.37 25.14 15.25
CA ALA A 332 -21.76 24.75 15.37
C ALA A 332 -22.50 25.52 16.49
N ASP A 333 -21.84 25.78 17.62
CA ASP A 333 -22.40 26.48 18.78
C ASP A 333 -22.53 28.00 18.56
N LYS A 334 -21.87 28.58 17.56
CA LYS A 334 -22.09 29.99 17.19
C LYS A 334 -23.52 30.15 16.68
N ALA A 335 -24.26 31.11 17.24
CA ALA A 335 -25.63 31.40 16.82
C ALA A 335 -25.70 31.60 15.29
N PRO A 336 -26.77 31.13 14.62
CA PRO A 336 -26.96 31.38 13.21
C PRO A 336 -26.94 32.88 12.96
N GLN A 337 -26.16 33.36 12.00
CA GLN A 337 -26.33 34.72 11.50
C GLN A 337 -27.75 34.80 10.94
N PRO A 338 -28.53 35.87 11.27
CA PRO A 338 -29.85 36.04 10.74
C PRO A 338 -29.81 36.02 9.21
N PRO A 339 -30.79 35.38 8.51
CA PRO A 339 -30.86 35.44 7.06
C PRO A 339 -31.14 36.87 6.63
N GLY A 340 -30.12 37.60 6.18
CA GLY A 340 -30.30 39.01 5.80
C GLY A 340 -29.02 39.80 5.51
N GLY A 341 -27.85 39.19 5.54
CA GLY A 341 -26.63 39.80 5.00
C GLY A 341 -26.47 39.41 3.54
N THR A 342 -26.78 40.29 2.62
CA THR A 342 -26.41 40.15 1.21
C THR A 342 -24.89 40.10 1.11
N ASP A 343 -24.36 38.90 0.88
CA ASP A 343 -22.96 38.67 0.52
C ASP A 343 -22.76 39.20 -0.91
N PRO A 344 -21.94 40.24 -1.12
CA PRO A 344 -21.65 40.71 -2.46
C PRO A 344 -20.66 39.75 -3.11
N GLY A 345 -21.17 38.73 -3.81
CA GLY A 345 -20.43 38.09 -4.88
C GLY A 345 -19.84 36.72 -4.59
N VAL A 346 -20.68 35.73 -4.29
CA VAL A 346 -20.36 34.34 -4.64
C VAL A 346 -21.41 33.85 -5.63
N SER A 347 -21.15 34.12 -6.91
CA SER A 347 -21.88 33.50 -8.01
C SER A 347 -21.61 32.01 -7.99
N GLY A 348 -22.68 31.22 -7.86
CA GLY A 348 -22.64 29.76 -7.84
C GLY A 348 -21.86 29.16 -8.99
N LYS A 349 -20.79 28.49 -8.65
CA LYS A 349 -20.26 27.34 -9.39
C LYS A 349 -19.93 26.29 -8.33
N GLY A 350 -20.81 25.33 -8.15
CA GLY A 350 -20.52 24.12 -7.37
C GLY A 350 -19.44 23.31 -8.07
N ALA A 351 -18.19 23.43 -7.63
CA ALA A 351 -17.10 22.59 -8.11
C ALA A 351 -15.81 22.62 -7.26
N ASP A 352 -15.70 23.41 -6.20
CA ASP A 352 -14.43 23.49 -5.47
C ASP A 352 -14.58 22.98 -4.03
N ARG A 353 -14.82 21.68 -3.86
CA ARG A 353 -14.65 21.05 -2.54
C ARG A 353 -13.18 20.65 -2.39
N LYS A 354 -12.43 21.46 -1.64
CA LYS A 354 -11.22 20.96 -1.00
C LYS A 354 -11.65 20.01 0.10
N TRP A 355 -11.58 18.73 -0.17
CA TRP A 355 -11.58 17.73 0.90
C TRP A 355 -10.29 17.98 1.72
N PRO A 356 -10.34 18.20 3.03
CA PRO A 356 -9.17 17.98 3.86
C PRO A 356 -8.83 16.51 3.65
N GLY A 357 -7.84 16.27 2.78
CA GLY A 357 -7.59 14.93 2.28
C GLY A 357 -7.45 13.97 3.44
N MET A 358 -8.22 12.87 3.44
CA MET A 358 -7.63 11.67 4.02
C MET A 358 -6.16 11.67 3.63
N PRO A 359 -5.22 11.23 4.49
CA PRO A 359 -4.00 10.72 3.95
C PRO A 359 -4.47 9.70 2.92
N SER A 360 -4.51 10.17 1.66
CA SER A 360 -4.85 9.31 0.55
C SER A 360 -4.11 8.02 0.85
N PRO A 361 -4.69 6.81 0.71
CA PRO A 361 -3.85 5.63 0.64
C PRO A 361 -2.73 5.85 -0.36
N LEU A 362 -2.82 6.92 -1.14
CA LEU A 362 -1.91 7.48 -2.11
C LEU A 362 -0.90 8.49 -1.55
N GLY A 363 -1.14 9.08 -0.38
CA GLY A 363 -0.22 9.99 0.32
C GLY A 363 0.37 9.32 1.54
N GLY A 364 1.69 9.14 1.55
CA GLY A 364 2.42 8.50 2.64
C GLY A 364 2.03 9.08 4.01
N VAL A 365 1.84 8.20 4.97
CA VAL A 365 1.62 8.52 6.38
C VAL A 365 2.61 9.60 6.82
N ARG A 366 2.11 10.77 7.15
CA ARG A 366 2.90 11.75 7.89
C ARG A 366 3.02 11.22 9.31
N GLY A 367 4.14 10.56 9.59
CA GLY A 367 4.52 10.32 10.98
C GLY A 367 4.69 11.69 11.63
N ALA A 368 3.87 11.99 12.64
CA ALA A 368 4.02 13.15 13.48
C ALA A 368 5.35 13.05 14.24
N GLY A 369 6.37 13.73 13.73
CA GLY A 369 7.60 14.06 14.42
C GLY A 369 7.97 15.48 14.03
N PRO A 370 8.34 16.39 14.97
CA PRO A 370 8.72 17.73 14.63
C PRO A 370 9.99 17.71 13.79
N GLY A 371 9.91 18.17 12.54
CA GLY A 371 11.07 18.47 11.71
C GLY A 371 11.28 17.60 10.47
N VAL A 372 10.24 16.97 9.91
CA VAL A 372 10.35 16.37 8.59
C VAL A 372 9.47 17.16 7.62
N ASP A 373 10.13 17.88 6.71
CA ASP A 373 9.48 18.63 5.65
C ASP A 373 8.38 17.81 4.98
N ALA A 374 7.15 18.33 5.06
CA ALA A 374 6.00 17.90 4.28
C ALA A 374 6.16 18.20 2.77
N GLY A 375 7.38 18.46 2.35
CA GLY A 375 7.87 18.61 0.99
C GLY A 375 8.34 17.29 0.40
N GLY A 376 7.53 16.26 0.47
CA GLY A 376 7.51 15.24 -0.56
C GLY A 376 6.84 15.82 -1.79
N THR A 377 7.31 16.97 -2.27
CA THR A 377 7.15 17.32 -3.67
C THR A 377 7.69 16.11 -4.40
N SER A 378 6.80 15.38 -5.10
CA SER A 378 7.24 14.51 -6.16
C SER A 378 8.36 15.28 -6.87
N GLU A 379 9.61 14.81 -6.77
CA GLU A 379 10.63 15.22 -7.73
C GLU A 379 10.18 14.63 -9.08
N GLY A 380 8.92 14.93 -9.46
CA GLY A 380 8.41 14.73 -10.78
C GLY A 380 9.17 15.68 -11.67
N THR A 381 9.75 15.19 -12.74
CA THR A 381 9.98 16.02 -13.90
C THR A 381 8.65 16.70 -14.23
N ASP A 382 8.62 17.85 -14.89
CA ASP A 382 7.41 18.55 -15.39
C ASP A 382 6.43 17.63 -16.16
N ALA A 383 6.83 16.38 -16.41
CA ALA A 383 6.09 15.34 -17.12
C ALA A 383 5.22 14.42 -16.25
N THR A 384 5.30 14.46 -14.89
CA THR A 384 4.48 13.57 -14.05
C THR A 384 3.06 14.16 -13.88
N PRO A 385 1.98 13.47 -14.32
CA PRO A 385 0.63 13.96 -14.16
C PRO A 385 0.28 14.20 -12.69
N ALA A 386 -0.42 15.28 -12.37
CA ALA A 386 -0.82 15.63 -11.00
C ALA A 386 -1.65 14.51 -10.33
N ASN A 387 -2.44 13.76 -11.12
CA ASN A 387 -3.23 12.62 -10.64
C ASN A 387 -2.54 11.26 -10.82
N ASN A 388 -1.21 11.23 -10.99
CA ASN A 388 -0.46 10.00 -11.22
C ASN A 388 -0.70 8.95 -10.13
N ALA A 389 -0.62 9.33 -8.86
CA ALA A 389 -0.85 8.41 -7.75
C ALA A 389 -2.26 7.78 -7.80
N THR A 390 -3.30 8.58 -8.10
CA THR A 390 -4.69 8.12 -8.27
C THR A 390 -4.81 7.15 -9.46
N ALA A 391 -4.18 7.48 -10.59
CA ALA A 391 -4.21 6.64 -11.79
C ALA A 391 -3.58 5.26 -11.53
N VAL A 392 -2.40 5.22 -10.88
CA VAL A 392 -1.72 3.97 -10.53
C VAL A 392 -2.51 3.18 -9.48
N TYR A 393 -3.06 3.88 -8.47
CA TYR A 393 -3.90 3.23 -7.46
C TYR A 393 -5.04 2.43 -8.12
N TRP A 394 -5.84 3.09 -8.94
CA TRP A 394 -6.96 2.41 -9.60
C TRP A 394 -6.49 1.36 -10.62
N ALA A 395 -5.38 1.59 -11.34
CA ALA A 395 -4.83 0.62 -12.26
C ALA A 395 -4.48 -0.70 -11.55
N VAL A 396 -3.79 -0.64 -10.42
CA VAL A 396 -3.40 -1.82 -9.62
C VAL A 396 -4.61 -2.44 -8.94
N VAL A 397 -5.38 -1.65 -8.19
CA VAL A 397 -6.50 -2.15 -7.36
C VAL A 397 -7.60 -2.77 -8.22
N CYS A 398 -7.86 -2.23 -9.41
CA CYS A 398 -8.85 -2.76 -10.33
C CYS A 398 -8.28 -3.81 -11.30
N GLY A 399 -6.96 -3.76 -11.57
CA GLY A 399 -6.31 -4.60 -12.58
C GLY A 399 -5.69 -5.91 -12.06
N ASP A 400 -5.52 -6.07 -10.75
CA ASP A 400 -4.91 -7.27 -10.16
C ASP A 400 -5.87 -8.46 -10.03
N THR A 401 -7.19 -8.20 -10.00
CA THR A 401 -8.20 -9.22 -9.69
C THR A 401 -9.53 -8.93 -10.37
N ASP A 402 -10.27 -9.96 -10.71
CA ASP A 402 -11.65 -9.88 -11.26
C ASP A 402 -12.72 -10.03 -10.15
N SER A 403 -12.38 -9.78 -8.90
CA SER A 403 -13.30 -9.92 -7.75
C SER A 403 -14.28 -8.76 -7.58
N TRP A 404 -14.17 -7.70 -8.39
CA TRP A 404 -15.04 -6.53 -8.31
C TRP A 404 -16.40 -6.79 -8.95
N PRO A 405 -17.52 -6.60 -8.23
CA PRO A 405 -18.86 -6.69 -8.82
C PRO A 405 -19.03 -5.71 -9.98
N ARG A 406 -19.76 -6.12 -11.00
CA ARG A 406 -20.08 -5.28 -12.17
C ARG A 406 -21.47 -4.67 -12.07
N ASP A 407 -22.29 -5.18 -11.16
CA ASP A 407 -23.61 -4.68 -10.85
C ASP A 407 -23.52 -3.56 -9.78
N PRO A 408 -23.86 -2.30 -10.11
CA PRO A 408 -23.87 -1.20 -9.15
C PRO A 408 -24.77 -1.47 -7.93
N GLU A 409 -25.88 -2.17 -8.10
CA GLU A 409 -26.82 -2.48 -7.02
C GLU A 409 -26.20 -3.34 -5.93
N GLN A 410 -25.18 -4.17 -6.27
CA GLN A 410 -24.44 -4.93 -5.26
C GLN A 410 -23.68 -4.00 -4.30
N TYR A 411 -23.14 -2.89 -4.81
CA TYR A 411 -22.44 -1.91 -3.97
C TYR A 411 -23.42 -1.17 -3.06
N ALA A 412 -24.61 -0.79 -3.58
CA ALA A 412 -25.65 -0.16 -2.78
C ALA A 412 -26.09 -1.05 -1.61
N ARG A 413 -26.37 -2.34 -1.89
CA ARG A 413 -26.74 -3.32 -0.84
C ARG A 413 -25.64 -3.50 0.20
N ASP A 414 -24.38 -3.61 -0.25
CA ASP A 414 -23.25 -3.81 0.64
C ASP A 414 -22.97 -2.57 1.49
N ALA A 415 -23.03 -1.37 0.89
CA ALA A 415 -22.81 -0.12 1.60
C ALA A 415 -23.90 0.14 2.66
N ALA A 416 -25.17 -0.11 2.34
CA ALA A 416 -26.27 -0.01 3.28
C ALA A 416 -26.11 -0.98 4.47
N ARG A 417 -25.73 -2.24 4.20
CA ARG A 417 -25.44 -3.24 5.23
C ARG A 417 -24.25 -2.83 6.11
N ASP A 418 -23.17 -2.38 5.49
CA ASP A 418 -21.91 -2.11 6.19
C ASP A 418 -21.97 -0.78 6.97
N LYS A 419 -22.80 0.18 6.56
CA LYS A 419 -23.15 1.37 7.37
C LYS A 419 -23.75 0.99 8.72
N VAL A 420 -24.61 -0.03 8.76
CA VAL A 420 -25.22 -0.50 10.01
C VAL A 420 -24.18 -1.18 10.91
N LYS A 421 -23.25 -1.94 10.32
CA LYS A 421 -22.22 -2.68 11.07
C LYS A 421 -21.06 -1.80 11.52
N HIS A 422 -20.70 -0.83 10.72
CA HIS A 422 -19.56 0.06 10.88
C HIS A 422 -19.99 1.49 10.56
N PRO A 423 -20.73 2.14 11.49
CA PRO A 423 -21.38 3.44 11.25
C PRO A 423 -20.41 4.55 10.86
N LEU A 424 -19.15 4.47 11.32
CA LEU A 424 -18.16 5.50 11.03
C LEU A 424 -17.72 5.50 9.56
N TYR A 425 -17.40 4.33 9.00
CA TYR A 425 -16.77 4.26 7.67
C TYR A 425 -17.25 3.12 6.76
N GLY A 426 -18.18 2.29 7.18
CA GLY A 426 -18.60 1.10 6.43
C GLY A 426 -19.24 1.42 5.09
N ASP A 427 -20.05 2.48 5.04
CA ASP A 427 -20.70 2.96 3.81
C ASP A 427 -19.70 3.59 2.80
N PHE A 428 -18.66 4.27 3.27
CA PHE A 428 -17.57 4.74 2.39
C PHE A 428 -16.80 3.57 1.79
N ALA A 429 -16.42 2.62 2.63
CA ALA A 429 -15.60 1.48 2.24
C ALA A 429 -16.31 0.57 1.22
N SER A 430 -17.61 0.38 1.35
CA SER A 430 -18.40 -0.51 0.51
C SER A 430 -19.11 0.15 -0.65
N ASN A 431 -19.14 1.51 -0.74
CA ASN A 431 -19.72 2.24 -1.86
C ASN A 431 -19.01 1.92 -3.18
N ILE A 432 -19.66 2.24 -4.29
CA ILE A 432 -19.16 1.95 -5.63
C ILE A 432 -17.78 2.58 -5.88
N LYS A 433 -16.94 1.85 -6.61
CA LYS A 433 -15.58 2.25 -6.98
C LYS A 433 -15.39 2.14 -8.50
N PRO A 434 -14.41 2.85 -9.08
CA PRO A 434 -14.09 2.77 -10.51
C PRO A 434 -13.90 1.35 -11.03
N CYS A 435 -13.51 0.41 -10.16
CA CYS A 435 -13.31 -0.99 -10.50
C CYS A 435 -14.58 -1.71 -11.01
N ALA A 436 -15.78 -1.20 -10.70
CA ALA A 436 -17.03 -1.70 -11.27
C ALA A 436 -17.06 -1.56 -12.81
N PHE A 437 -16.36 -0.56 -13.34
CA PHE A 437 -16.32 -0.20 -14.78
C PHE A 437 -14.94 -0.40 -15.41
N TRP A 438 -13.99 -0.96 -14.65
CA TRP A 438 -12.64 -1.23 -15.13
C TRP A 438 -12.59 -2.44 -16.06
N GLN A 439 -11.60 -2.49 -16.93
CA GLN A 439 -11.35 -3.66 -17.77
C GLN A 439 -10.97 -4.89 -16.91
N ARG A 440 -11.21 -6.08 -17.44
CA ARG A 440 -10.81 -7.31 -16.76
C ARG A 440 -9.28 -7.44 -16.72
N PRO A 441 -8.70 -8.02 -15.67
CA PRO A 441 -7.27 -8.27 -15.59
C PRO A 441 -6.81 -9.22 -16.69
N LEU A 442 -5.58 -9.01 -17.19
CA LEU A 442 -4.95 -9.90 -18.19
C LEU A 442 -4.47 -11.21 -17.58
N GLU A 443 -4.17 -11.21 -16.29
CA GLU A 443 -3.68 -12.36 -15.53
C GLU A 443 -4.48 -12.51 -14.23
N PRO A 444 -4.67 -13.74 -13.75
CA PRO A 444 -5.33 -13.96 -12.45
C PRO A 444 -4.44 -13.46 -11.30
N ALA A 445 -5.06 -13.20 -10.14
CA ALA A 445 -4.35 -12.94 -8.89
C ALA A 445 -3.35 -14.07 -8.58
N THR A 446 -2.21 -13.72 -7.98
CA THR A 446 -1.16 -14.70 -7.67
C THR A 446 -1.60 -15.60 -6.51
N PRO A 447 -1.66 -16.92 -6.69
CA PRO A 447 -2.00 -17.84 -5.60
C PRO A 447 -0.84 -17.94 -4.59
N MET A 448 -1.15 -17.91 -3.28
CA MET A 448 -0.18 -18.05 -2.19
C MET A 448 0.03 -19.52 -1.84
N LYS A 449 0.83 -20.23 -2.64
CA LYS A 449 1.05 -21.69 -2.52
C LYS A 449 2.45 -22.07 -2.07
N THR A 450 3.44 -21.27 -2.42
CA THR A 450 4.85 -21.55 -2.15
C THR A 450 5.20 -21.19 -0.71
N ARG A 451 5.96 -22.05 -0.04
CA ARG A 451 6.49 -21.74 1.28
C ARG A 451 7.55 -20.64 1.18
N ALA A 452 7.35 -19.54 1.89
CA ALA A 452 8.25 -18.41 1.94
C ALA A 452 8.64 -18.10 3.39
N GLY A 453 9.95 -18.06 3.66
CA GLY A 453 10.49 -17.69 4.97
C GLY A 453 10.53 -16.17 5.11
N VAL A 454 9.38 -15.53 5.35
CA VAL A 454 9.24 -14.08 5.48
C VAL A 454 8.85 -13.69 6.90
N LEU A 455 9.17 -12.48 7.31
CA LEU A 455 8.74 -11.89 8.57
C LEU A 455 7.60 -10.91 8.32
N THR A 456 6.42 -11.17 8.86
CA THR A 456 5.31 -10.21 8.86
C THR A 456 5.34 -9.41 10.15
N VAL A 457 4.98 -8.12 10.07
CA VAL A 457 4.98 -7.20 11.21
C VAL A 457 3.64 -6.48 11.23
N GLN A 458 3.03 -6.35 12.41
CA GLN A 458 1.68 -5.79 12.52
C GLN A 458 1.46 -5.04 13.82
N ASN A 459 0.86 -3.85 13.75
CA ASN A 459 0.24 -3.19 14.90
C ASN A 459 -1.10 -3.83 15.23
N GLU A 460 -1.43 -3.90 16.51
CA GLU A 460 -2.75 -4.35 16.96
C GLU A 460 -3.86 -3.45 16.42
N TRP A 461 -3.63 -2.14 16.42
CA TRP A 461 -4.61 -1.11 16.10
C TRP A 461 -4.23 -0.34 14.83
N ASP A 462 -4.03 -1.07 13.74
CA ASP A 462 -3.83 -0.48 12.41
C ASP A 462 -5.21 -0.28 11.73
N PRO A 463 -5.61 0.96 11.43
CA PRO A 463 -6.93 1.22 10.83
C PRO A 463 -6.99 0.94 9.33
N MET A 464 -5.83 0.91 8.63
CA MET A 464 -5.76 0.71 7.18
C MET A 464 -5.59 -0.76 6.79
N THR A 465 -4.73 -1.46 7.51
CA THR A 465 -4.55 -2.91 7.42
C THR A 465 -4.82 -3.52 8.79
N PRO A 466 -6.12 -3.67 9.16
CA PRO A 466 -6.49 -4.14 10.49
C PRO A 466 -5.79 -5.45 10.85
N LEU A 467 -5.64 -5.72 12.15
CA LEU A 467 -4.96 -6.93 12.66
C LEU A 467 -5.41 -8.20 11.93
N SER A 468 -6.70 -8.33 11.62
CA SER A 468 -7.23 -9.46 10.86
C SER A 468 -6.63 -9.58 9.44
N SER A 469 -6.24 -8.45 8.83
CA SER A 469 -5.58 -8.44 7.52
C SER A 469 -4.12 -8.91 7.63
N GLY A 470 -3.38 -8.41 8.64
CA GLY A 470 -2.02 -8.88 8.92
C GLY A 470 -1.97 -10.37 9.26
N GLN A 471 -2.94 -10.85 10.05
CA GLN A 471 -3.12 -12.27 10.34
C GLN A 471 -3.43 -13.08 9.08
N GLY A 472 -4.29 -12.57 8.18
CA GLY A 472 -4.60 -13.19 6.90
C GLY A 472 -3.36 -13.32 6.00
N LEU A 473 -2.53 -12.27 5.93
CA LEU A 473 -1.24 -12.32 5.22
C LEU A 473 -0.32 -13.39 5.81
N HIS A 474 -0.16 -13.41 7.12
CA HIS A 474 0.68 -14.39 7.82
C HIS A 474 0.21 -15.83 7.55
N GLN A 475 -1.09 -16.09 7.64
CA GLN A 475 -1.69 -17.41 7.38
C GLN A 475 -1.53 -17.83 5.91
N ALA A 476 -1.65 -16.89 4.97
CA ALA A 476 -1.49 -17.16 3.54
C ALA A 476 -0.04 -17.53 3.18
N LEU A 477 0.95 -16.95 3.87
CA LEU A 477 2.38 -17.16 3.61
C LEU A 477 2.94 -18.30 4.48
N ARG A 478 2.80 -19.51 4.00
CA ARG A 478 3.31 -20.71 4.70
C ARG A 478 4.80 -20.56 5.04
N GLY A 479 5.15 -20.73 6.32
CA GLY A 479 6.54 -20.63 6.81
C GLY A 479 6.96 -19.23 7.22
N SER A 480 6.08 -18.23 7.14
CA SER A 480 6.30 -16.92 7.75
C SER A 480 6.36 -17.00 9.28
N ARG A 481 6.87 -15.91 9.88
CA ARG A 481 6.70 -15.61 11.30
C ARG A 481 6.12 -14.23 11.44
N MET A 482 5.33 -14.02 12.49
CA MET A 482 4.68 -12.75 12.76
C MET A 482 5.30 -12.07 13.99
N VAL A 483 5.51 -10.76 13.88
CA VAL A 483 5.77 -9.87 15.02
C VAL A 483 4.53 -9.01 15.22
N LEU A 484 3.82 -9.24 16.32
CA LEU A 484 2.65 -8.47 16.71
C LEU A 484 3.04 -7.44 17.78
N ALA A 485 2.85 -6.17 17.50
CA ALA A 485 3.00 -5.07 18.44
C ALA A 485 1.66 -4.80 19.13
N LEU A 486 1.48 -5.38 20.35
CA LEU A 486 0.31 -5.10 21.20
C LEU A 486 0.34 -3.66 21.70
N GLY A 487 -0.83 -3.03 21.75
CA GLY A 487 -0.96 -1.61 22.06
C GLY A 487 -0.45 -0.70 20.93
N GLY A 488 0.16 -1.27 19.88
CA GLY A 488 0.64 -0.51 18.73
C GLY A 488 -0.52 0.11 17.94
N GLN A 489 -0.41 1.39 17.62
CA GLN A 489 -1.40 2.17 16.90
C GLN A 489 -0.83 2.71 15.60
N GLY A 490 -1.73 3.02 14.65
CA GLY A 490 -1.37 3.59 13.37
C GLY A 490 -0.84 2.57 12.37
N HIS A 491 -0.45 3.08 11.21
CA HIS A 491 -0.08 2.29 10.03
C HIS A 491 1.43 2.30 9.83
N GLY A 492 2.07 1.14 9.87
CA GLY A 492 3.52 0.96 9.92
C GLY A 492 4.04 0.74 11.34
N VAL A 493 4.95 -0.20 11.52
CA VAL A 493 5.54 -0.58 12.81
C VAL A 493 7.05 -0.42 12.84
N TYR A 494 7.75 -1.10 11.91
CA TYR A 494 9.20 -1.08 11.84
C TYR A 494 9.70 0.30 11.42
N LEU A 495 10.62 0.86 12.19
CA LEU A 495 11.15 2.22 12.03
C LEU A 495 10.08 3.35 12.09
N SER A 496 8.86 3.05 12.54
CA SER A 496 7.84 4.08 12.75
C SER A 496 8.21 5.01 13.92
N HIS A 497 8.91 4.46 14.90
CA HIS A 497 9.42 5.18 16.08
C HIS A 497 10.65 4.45 16.67
N PRO A 498 11.61 5.16 17.26
CA PRO A 498 12.86 4.56 17.74
C PRO A 498 12.66 3.44 18.77
N THR A 499 11.61 3.53 19.59
CA THR A 499 11.30 2.56 20.63
C THR A 499 10.25 1.52 20.23
N ALA A 500 9.87 1.44 18.93
CA ALA A 500 8.94 0.43 18.46
C ALA A 500 9.46 -0.98 18.81
N CYS A 501 8.64 -1.74 19.52
CA CYS A 501 9.06 -3.06 20.04
C CYS A 501 9.43 -4.05 18.94
N ALA A 502 8.87 -3.88 17.75
CA ALA A 502 9.18 -4.69 16.57
C ALA A 502 10.58 -4.44 15.99
N ASN A 503 11.25 -3.32 16.32
CA ASN A 503 12.57 -3.00 15.76
C ASN A 503 13.58 -4.10 16.08
N THR A 504 13.63 -4.61 17.31
CA THR A 504 14.59 -5.64 17.74
C THR A 504 14.44 -6.95 16.94
N PRO A 505 13.29 -7.62 16.86
CA PRO A 505 13.16 -8.86 16.09
C PRO A 505 13.35 -8.67 14.59
N VAL A 506 12.95 -7.52 14.03
CA VAL A 506 13.17 -7.21 12.60
C VAL A 506 14.66 -7.01 12.33
N ASN A 507 15.38 -6.22 13.15
CA ASN A 507 16.82 -6.02 13.02
C ASN A 507 17.59 -7.34 13.14
N ALA A 508 17.23 -8.21 14.09
CA ALA A 508 17.81 -9.53 14.24
C ALA A 508 17.60 -10.39 12.99
N TYR A 509 16.40 -10.40 12.41
CA TYR A 509 16.12 -11.11 11.17
C TYR A 509 16.91 -10.53 9.98
N LEU A 510 16.91 -9.22 9.81
CA LEU A 510 17.68 -8.56 8.75
C LEU A 510 19.19 -8.77 8.90
N SER A 511 19.71 -8.84 10.11
CA SER A 511 21.14 -9.08 10.36
C SER A 511 21.56 -10.53 10.20
N THR A 512 20.74 -11.48 10.65
CA THR A 512 21.13 -12.90 10.72
C THR A 512 20.50 -13.79 9.65
N GLY A 513 19.33 -13.41 9.11
CA GLY A 513 18.49 -14.23 8.21
C GLY A 513 17.71 -15.33 8.94
N ARG A 514 17.79 -15.38 10.26
CA ARG A 514 17.06 -16.37 11.05
C ARG A 514 15.73 -15.79 11.49
N LEU A 515 14.65 -16.41 11.04
CA LEU A 515 13.32 -16.11 11.56
C LEU A 515 13.25 -16.48 13.04
N PRO A 516 12.43 -15.78 13.83
CA PRO A 516 12.10 -16.23 15.19
C PRO A 516 11.61 -17.68 15.18
N ALA A 517 11.93 -18.45 16.25
CA ALA A 517 11.51 -19.85 16.34
C ALA A 517 9.97 -20.00 16.37
N LYS A 518 9.30 -19.01 16.93
CA LYS A 518 7.83 -18.87 16.97
C LYS A 518 7.44 -17.42 16.69
N ASP A 519 6.16 -17.16 16.50
CA ASP A 519 5.65 -15.80 16.41
C ASP A 519 5.98 -15.01 17.69
N VAL A 520 6.25 -13.73 17.51
CA VAL A 520 6.66 -12.82 18.57
C VAL A 520 5.53 -11.85 18.85
N THR A 521 5.16 -11.75 20.12
CA THR A 521 4.31 -10.66 20.61
C THR A 521 5.15 -9.75 21.48
N CYS A 522 5.13 -8.46 21.19
CA CYS A 522 5.80 -7.46 21.98
C CYS A 522 4.85 -6.29 22.28
N HIS A 523 5.17 -5.50 23.29
CA HIS A 523 4.34 -4.38 23.71
C HIS A 523 5.01 -3.07 23.30
N ASN A 524 4.31 -2.24 22.55
CA ASN A 524 4.71 -0.86 22.39
C ASN A 524 4.45 -0.13 23.71
N PRO A 525 5.37 0.70 24.18
CA PRO A 525 5.07 1.58 25.30
C PRO A 525 3.87 2.47 24.92
N PRO A 526 3.00 2.83 25.87
CA PRO A 526 1.97 3.83 25.60
C PRO A 526 2.66 5.09 25.03
N PRO A 527 2.02 5.81 24.08
CA PRO A 527 2.56 7.06 23.61
C PRO A 527 2.87 7.93 24.83
N THR A 528 4.12 8.43 24.90
CA THR A 528 4.49 9.40 25.94
C THR A 528 3.48 10.54 25.88
N PRO A 529 2.92 10.97 27.03
CA PRO A 529 2.14 12.19 27.05
C PRO A 529 2.99 13.26 26.37
N ASP A 530 2.41 13.99 25.40
CA ASP A 530 3.10 15.15 24.82
C ASP A 530 3.59 16.00 25.99
N PRO A 531 4.85 16.45 26.00
CA PRO A 531 5.29 17.39 27.00
C PRO A 531 4.38 18.61 26.85
N GLU A 532 3.59 18.84 27.88
CA GLU A 532 2.71 20.00 27.97
C GLU A 532 3.46 21.23 27.47
N GLY A 533 3.01 21.79 26.34
CA GLY A 533 3.28 23.16 25.97
C GLY A 533 4.75 23.56 25.95
N ALA A 534 5.56 23.06 25.01
CA ALA A 534 6.67 23.85 24.50
C ALA A 534 6.07 25.03 23.74
N GLY A 535 5.89 26.11 24.48
CA GLY A 535 5.13 27.28 24.16
C GLY A 535 5.44 27.86 22.80
N ALA A 536 4.38 28.29 22.18
CA ALA A 536 4.45 29.38 21.22
C ALA A 536 5.29 30.53 21.83
N ARG A 537 6.48 30.73 21.31
CA ARG A 537 7.21 31.98 21.32
C ARG A 537 7.82 32.22 19.96
#